data_b9a39289082a4c78e56ec1da2ad09a01
#
_entry.id   b9a39289082a4c78e56ec1da2ad09a01
#
_cell.length_a   1.000
_cell.length_b   1.000
_cell.length_c   1.000
_cell.angle_alpha   90.00
_cell.angle_beta   90.00
_cell.angle_gamma   90.00
#
_symmetry.space_group_name_H-M   'P 1'
#
loop_
_entity.id
_entity.type
_entity.pdbx_description
1 polymer ?
#
loop_
_entity_poly.entity_id
_entity_poly.type
_entity_poly.pdbx_seq_one_letter_code
_entity_poly.pdbx_strand_id
1 'polypeptide(L)'
;MASFTGNSIKDVYKDILHTSNSNTGIGSTIKQITCGDGDTTALHLSDRNLKVQPSTDSTANSVIYDASGNALLTVDSTNDLVKAGIGQHTVNTQYAYFGKNNTDATMVADNHYAVTFGTVTYDSGYIALGTGTDPATSFTNSTEGHELVSKIWYIPDNITIDRVIWFSGADAATGDTLRCHLMSYDIDTGNGSTGGDLSNGVVVADGGDITNAGYEQSYYQQMTIQSADVNSGKAILFTLRSDSINSDYTISATIKYHLR
;
A
#
# COMPACT_ATOMS: atom_id res chain seq x y z
N MET A 1 -17.70 -37.22 20.64
CA MET A 1 -16.83 -36.47 21.58
C MET A 1 -16.18 -37.52 22.48
N ALA A 2 -14.86 -37.64 22.43
CA ALA A 2 -14.16 -38.56 23.35
C ALA A 2 -14.35 -38.05 24.78
N SER A 3 -14.81 -38.92 25.69
CA SER A 3 -15.01 -38.58 27.10
C SER A 3 -14.12 -39.48 27.96
N PHE A 4 -13.46 -38.91 28.94
CA PHE A 4 -12.69 -39.68 29.93
C PHE A 4 -13.60 -40.50 30.87
N THR A 5 -14.91 -40.20 30.92
CA THR A 5 -15.87 -40.94 31.77
C THR A 5 -16.05 -42.38 31.28
N GLY A 6 -15.57 -43.31 32.05
CA GLY A 6 -15.64 -44.74 31.75
C GLY A 6 -14.60 -45.26 30.77
N ASN A 7 -13.67 -44.42 30.29
CA ASN A 7 -12.61 -44.83 29.38
C ASN A 7 -11.26 -44.85 30.10
N SER A 8 -10.40 -45.79 29.75
CA SER A 8 -9.02 -45.82 30.17
C SER A 8 -8.20 -44.80 29.40
N ILE A 9 -7.19 -44.18 29.99
CA ILE A 9 -6.29 -43.25 29.32
C ILE A 9 -5.69 -43.88 28.05
N LYS A 10 -5.37 -45.15 28.06
CA LYS A 10 -4.81 -45.90 26.93
C LYS A 10 -5.78 -45.92 25.71
N ASP A 11 -7.09 -45.76 25.94
CA ASP A 11 -8.12 -45.83 24.87
C ASP A 11 -8.42 -44.45 24.27
N VAL A 12 -7.99 -43.37 24.95
CA VAL A 12 -8.26 -41.96 24.55
C VAL A 12 -6.99 -41.11 24.50
N TYR A 13 -5.80 -41.70 24.69
CA TYR A 13 -4.56 -40.92 24.76
C TYR A 13 -4.22 -40.18 23.45
N LYS A 14 -4.74 -40.67 22.30
CA LYS A 14 -4.56 -40.02 21.01
C LYS A 14 -5.10 -38.60 20.98
N ASP A 15 -6.17 -38.35 21.74
CA ASP A 15 -6.82 -37.04 21.83
C ASP A 15 -6.16 -36.13 22.90
N ILE A 16 -5.15 -36.62 23.61
CA ILE A 16 -4.48 -35.87 24.66
C ILE A 16 -3.41 -35.00 24.02
N LEU A 17 -3.53 -33.69 24.19
CA LEU A 17 -2.47 -32.74 23.80
C LEU A 17 -1.45 -32.67 24.94
N HIS A 18 -0.18 -32.84 24.61
CA HIS A 18 0.91 -32.80 25.56
C HIS A 18 2.18 -32.13 24.98
N THR A 19 3.07 -31.69 25.83
CA THR A 19 4.41 -31.27 25.45
C THR A 19 5.33 -32.48 25.30
N SER A 20 6.03 -32.62 24.20
CA SER A 20 7.05 -33.65 23.98
C SER A 20 8.31 -33.35 24.83
N ASN A 21 8.20 -33.51 26.13
CA ASN A 21 9.28 -33.14 27.09
C ASN A 21 9.65 -34.26 28.08
N SER A 22 9.56 -35.53 27.68
CA SER A 22 9.99 -36.68 28.47
C SER A 22 9.44 -36.67 29.89
N ASN A 23 8.17 -36.34 30.07
CA ASN A 23 7.46 -36.27 31.35
C ASN A 23 7.99 -35.24 32.36
N THR A 24 8.75 -34.23 31.90
CA THR A 24 9.30 -33.16 32.76
C THR A 24 8.40 -31.93 32.86
N GLY A 25 7.24 -31.95 32.17
CA GLY A 25 6.30 -30.83 32.16
C GLY A 25 6.75 -29.66 31.31
N ILE A 26 6.17 -28.47 31.55
CA ILE A 26 6.50 -27.23 30.87
C ILE A 26 7.76 -26.63 31.58
N GLY A 27 8.78 -26.32 30.80
CA GLY A 27 10.01 -25.66 31.26
C GLY A 27 10.33 -24.42 30.43
N SER A 28 11.54 -23.90 30.61
CA SER A 28 12.01 -22.67 29.92
C SER A 28 12.25 -22.84 28.42
N THR A 29 12.43 -24.07 27.94
CA THR A 29 12.61 -24.37 26.53
C THR A 29 11.24 -24.53 25.87
N ILE A 30 10.98 -23.76 24.78
CA ILE A 30 9.74 -23.86 24.03
C ILE A 30 9.62 -25.24 23.37
N LYS A 31 8.48 -25.89 23.55
CA LYS A 31 8.18 -27.22 23.02
C LYS A 31 6.89 -27.21 22.22
N GLN A 32 6.87 -27.97 21.12
CA GLN A 32 5.66 -28.16 20.32
C GLN A 32 4.63 -28.99 21.09
N ILE A 33 3.38 -28.63 20.96
CA ILE A 33 2.26 -29.43 21.45
C ILE A 33 1.98 -30.52 20.41
N THR A 34 1.91 -31.75 20.88
CA THR A 34 1.63 -32.94 20.06
C THR A 34 0.43 -33.69 20.61
N CYS A 35 -0.23 -34.52 19.82
CA CYS A 35 -1.20 -35.48 20.32
C CYS A 35 -0.51 -36.78 20.77
N GLY A 36 -1.27 -37.69 21.37
CA GLY A 36 -0.74 -38.97 21.87
C GLY A 36 -0.16 -39.87 20.76
N ASP A 37 -0.62 -39.76 19.53
CA ASP A 37 -0.06 -40.46 18.35
C ASP A 37 1.22 -39.80 17.80
N GLY A 38 1.63 -38.65 18.32
CA GLY A 38 2.82 -37.92 17.88
C GLY A 38 2.54 -36.92 16.76
N ASP A 39 1.30 -36.75 16.32
CA ASP A 39 0.96 -35.70 15.38
C ASP A 39 1.20 -34.31 16.00
N THR A 40 1.77 -33.43 15.21
CA THR A 40 2.22 -32.11 15.64
C THR A 40 1.16 -31.05 15.40
N THR A 41 1.07 -30.07 16.31
CA THR A 41 0.24 -28.88 16.13
C THR A 41 1.10 -27.68 15.74
N ALA A 42 0.47 -26.60 15.30
CA ALA A 42 1.13 -25.30 15.12
C ALA A 42 1.48 -24.61 16.45
N LEU A 43 1.00 -25.12 17.59
CA LEU A 43 1.13 -24.51 18.91
C LEU A 43 2.40 -24.98 19.61
N HIS A 44 3.17 -24.03 20.17
CA HIS A 44 4.35 -24.30 20.96
C HIS A 44 4.27 -23.51 22.27
N LEU A 45 4.67 -24.11 23.38
CA LEU A 45 4.62 -23.53 24.73
C LEU A 45 5.94 -23.68 25.49
N SER A 46 6.22 -22.69 26.34
CA SER A 46 7.16 -22.77 27.45
C SER A 46 6.55 -22.08 28.67
N ASP A 47 7.29 -22.02 29.78
CA ASP A 47 6.89 -21.27 30.98
C ASP A 47 6.75 -19.74 30.74
N ARG A 48 7.29 -19.23 29.64
CA ARG A 48 7.35 -17.80 29.31
C ARG A 48 6.77 -17.43 27.94
N ASN A 49 6.72 -18.38 27.00
CA ASN A 49 6.45 -18.08 25.61
C ASN A 49 5.34 -18.96 25.04
N LEU A 50 4.45 -18.32 24.28
CA LEU A 50 3.53 -18.94 23.34
C LEU A 50 4.05 -18.65 21.93
N LYS A 51 4.20 -19.69 21.09
CA LYS A 51 4.54 -19.56 19.68
C LYS A 51 3.52 -20.32 18.85
N VAL A 52 2.98 -19.68 17.83
CA VAL A 52 2.16 -20.30 16.79
C VAL A 52 2.96 -20.31 15.51
N GLN A 53 3.34 -21.51 15.06
CA GLN A 53 4.13 -21.69 13.83
C GLN A 53 3.57 -22.87 13.05
N PRO A 54 2.91 -22.62 11.90
CA PRO A 54 2.43 -23.71 11.05
C PRO A 54 3.62 -24.43 10.39
N SER A 55 3.42 -25.66 9.97
CA SER A 55 4.38 -26.40 9.15
C SER A 55 4.42 -25.93 7.70
N THR A 56 3.39 -25.25 7.26
CA THR A 56 3.23 -24.66 5.91
C THR A 56 2.49 -23.35 6.06
N ASP A 57 2.91 -22.33 5.29
CA ASP A 57 2.28 -21.01 5.31
C ASP A 57 0.80 -21.11 4.88
N SER A 58 -0.03 -20.26 5.52
CA SER A 58 -1.46 -20.23 5.34
C SER A 58 -1.97 -18.79 5.35
N THR A 59 -2.95 -18.50 4.49
CA THR A 59 -3.66 -17.21 4.48
C THR A 59 -4.53 -17.00 5.72
N ALA A 60 -4.69 -18.03 6.57
CA ALA A 60 -5.44 -18.02 7.82
C ALA A 60 -4.72 -18.85 8.90
N ASN A 61 -3.44 -18.57 9.12
CA ASN A 61 -2.61 -19.29 10.09
C ASN A 61 -3.18 -19.23 11.51
N SER A 62 -3.64 -18.07 11.93
CA SER A 62 -4.34 -17.87 13.21
C SER A 62 -5.51 -16.91 12.98
N VAL A 63 -6.70 -17.29 13.45
CA VAL A 63 -7.91 -16.48 13.30
C VAL A 63 -8.65 -16.38 14.62
N ILE A 64 -9.04 -15.16 14.99
CA ILE A 64 -9.97 -14.88 16.08
C ILE A 64 -11.31 -14.52 15.48
N TYR A 65 -12.36 -15.20 15.89
CA TYR A 65 -13.74 -14.99 15.41
C TYR A 65 -14.61 -14.35 16.48
N ASP A 66 -15.66 -13.64 16.02
CA ASP A 66 -16.78 -13.27 16.89
C ASP A 66 -17.74 -14.46 17.10
N ALA A 67 -18.77 -14.25 17.90
CA ALA A 67 -19.80 -15.27 18.17
C ALA A 67 -20.63 -15.66 16.94
N SER A 68 -20.64 -14.85 15.90
CA SER A 68 -21.35 -15.07 14.64
C SER A 68 -20.47 -15.74 13.58
N GLY A 69 -19.19 -16.00 13.89
CA GLY A 69 -18.24 -16.63 12.98
C GLY A 69 -17.55 -15.65 12.02
N ASN A 70 -17.63 -14.34 12.25
CA ASN A 70 -16.86 -13.37 11.47
C ASN A 70 -15.44 -13.27 12.01
N ALA A 71 -14.44 -13.27 11.13
CA ALA A 71 -13.06 -13.12 11.52
C ALA A 71 -12.79 -11.66 11.98
N LEU A 72 -12.31 -11.50 13.23
CA LEU A 72 -11.92 -10.22 13.82
C LEU A 72 -10.44 -9.94 13.67
N LEU A 73 -9.60 -10.98 13.73
CA LEU A 73 -8.15 -10.90 13.52
C LEU A 73 -7.71 -12.12 12.72
N THR A 74 -6.92 -11.92 11.69
CA THR A 74 -6.33 -12.99 10.88
C THR A 74 -4.85 -12.75 10.72
N VAL A 75 -4.03 -13.75 11.02
CA VAL A 75 -2.60 -13.79 10.67
C VAL A 75 -2.46 -14.61 9.39
N ASP A 76 -2.01 -13.96 8.34
CA ASP A 76 -1.78 -14.51 7.01
C ASP A 76 -0.27 -14.65 6.80
N SER A 77 0.26 -15.86 7.03
CA SER A 77 1.70 -16.12 6.90
C SER A 77 2.15 -16.39 5.46
N THR A 78 1.20 -16.55 4.52
CA THR A 78 1.51 -16.64 3.09
C THR A 78 1.90 -15.29 2.49
N ASN A 79 1.24 -14.21 2.97
CA ASN A 79 1.44 -12.86 2.45
C ASN A 79 2.10 -11.92 3.48
N ASP A 80 2.54 -12.44 4.62
CA ASP A 80 3.16 -11.68 5.72
C ASP A 80 2.29 -10.53 6.24
N LEU A 81 0.98 -10.78 6.38
CA LEU A 81 -0.01 -9.77 6.74
C LEU A 81 -0.74 -10.12 8.04
N VAL A 82 -1.09 -9.06 8.79
CA VAL A 82 -2.10 -9.14 9.86
C VAL A 82 -3.29 -8.29 9.45
N LYS A 83 -4.49 -8.89 9.46
CA LYS A 83 -5.75 -8.26 9.06
C LYS A 83 -6.68 -8.14 10.26
N ALA A 84 -7.44 -7.04 10.34
CA ALA A 84 -8.38 -6.81 11.43
C ALA A 84 -9.71 -6.24 10.96
N GLY A 85 -10.75 -6.44 11.79
CA GLY A 85 -12.12 -6.01 11.56
C GLY A 85 -12.85 -6.87 10.53
N ILE A 86 -14.17 -6.73 10.46
CA ILE A 86 -15.04 -7.51 9.56
C ILE A 86 -14.64 -7.35 8.08
N GLY A 87 -14.13 -6.18 7.69
CA GLY A 87 -13.59 -5.94 6.35
C GLY A 87 -12.21 -6.54 6.07
N GLN A 88 -11.58 -7.20 7.06
CA GLN A 88 -10.24 -7.80 6.96
C GLN A 88 -9.20 -6.83 6.39
N HIS A 89 -9.20 -5.60 6.91
CA HIS A 89 -8.21 -4.59 6.52
C HIS A 89 -6.84 -4.90 7.13
N THR A 90 -5.79 -4.73 6.35
CA THR A 90 -4.42 -4.83 6.84
C THR A 90 -4.19 -3.81 7.96
N VAL A 91 -3.67 -4.24 9.12
CA VAL A 91 -3.57 -3.39 10.33
C VAL A 91 -2.61 -2.21 10.15
N ASN A 92 -1.66 -2.31 9.23
CA ASN A 92 -0.73 -1.24 8.87
C ASN A 92 -1.18 -0.43 7.64
N THR A 93 -2.47 -0.46 7.30
CA THR A 93 -3.05 0.36 6.22
C THR A 93 -2.91 1.85 6.54
N GLN A 94 -2.43 2.60 5.57
CA GLN A 94 -2.26 4.04 5.62
C GLN A 94 -2.82 4.71 4.36
N TYR A 95 -2.92 6.03 4.39
CA TYR A 95 -3.37 6.84 3.27
C TYR A 95 -2.43 8.01 3.03
N ALA A 96 -2.13 8.25 1.76
CA ALA A 96 -1.42 9.43 1.29
C ALA A 96 -2.30 10.22 0.33
N TYR A 97 -2.04 11.51 0.23
CA TYR A 97 -2.88 12.42 -0.54
C TYR A 97 -2.03 13.28 -1.45
N PHE A 98 -2.51 13.48 -2.67
CA PHE A 98 -2.02 14.51 -3.57
C PHE A 98 -3.18 15.40 -3.97
N GLY A 99 -2.90 16.66 -4.23
CA GLY A 99 -3.93 17.58 -4.64
C GLY A 99 -3.36 18.82 -5.31
N LYS A 100 -4.19 19.41 -6.16
CA LYS A 100 -3.95 20.71 -6.75
C LYS A 100 -5.30 21.43 -6.88
N ASN A 101 -5.35 22.61 -6.34
CA ASN A 101 -6.52 23.46 -6.45
C ASN A 101 -6.26 24.48 -7.55
N ASN A 102 -7.24 24.72 -8.36
CA ASN A 102 -7.30 25.66 -9.47
C ASN A 102 -5.96 26.13 -10.02
N THR A 103 -5.72 25.94 -11.25
CA THR A 103 -4.43 26.21 -11.87
C THR A 103 -4.50 27.52 -12.66
N ASP A 104 -4.26 28.63 -12.05
CA ASP A 104 -4.08 29.92 -12.75
C ASP A 104 -2.86 29.95 -13.68
N ALA A 105 -2.06 28.88 -13.67
CA ALA A 105 -0.87 28.82 -14.48
C ALA A 105 -1.10 28.02 -15.76
N THR A 106 -0.53 28.47 -16.85
CA THR A 106 -0.65 27.89 -18.17
C THR A 106 -0.01 26.51 -18.22
N MET A 107 -0.81 25.46 -18.27
CA MET A 107 -0.35 24.14 -18.64
C MET A 107 -0.08 24.07 -20.15
N VAL A 108 0.95 23.35 -20.55
CA VAL A 108 1.21 23.04 -21.95
C VAL A 108 0.51 21.74 -22.28
N ALA A 109 -0.27 21.73 -23.37
CA ALA A 109 -0.98 20.53 -23.82
C ALA A 109 -0.03 19.32 -23.90
N ASP A 110 -0.56 18.16 -23.55
CA ASP A 110 0.12 16.88 -23.58
C ASP A 110 1.32 16.72 -22.63
N ASN A 111 1.62 17.70 -21.80
CA ASN A 111 2.71 17.58 -20.83
C ASN A 111 2.21 17.04 -19.49
N HIS A 112 2.98 16.13 -18.88
CA HIS A 112 2.73 15.62 -17.55
C HIS A 112 3.26 16.59 -16.50
N TYR A 113 2.42 16.97 -15.55
CA TYR A 113 2.77 17.89 -14.46
C TYR A 113 2.61 17.22 -13.10
N ALA A 114 3.64 17.31 -12.27
CA ALA A 114 3.57 16.78 -10.91
C ALA A 114 2.60 17.61 -10.05
N VAL A 115 1.74 16.90 -9.33
CA VAL A 115 0.73 17.44 -8.41
C VAL A 115 1.30 17.47 -6.99
N THR A 116 0.89 18.45 -6.20
CA THR A 116 1.40 18.67 -4.83
C THR A 116 1.07 17.50 -3.90
N PHE A 117 2.04 17.08 -3.10
CA PHE A 117 1.87 16.08 -2.05
C PHE A 117 1.35 16.71 -0.76
N GLY A 118 0.33 16.08 -0.15
CA GLY A 118 -0.25 16.55 1.09
C GLY A 118 -1.09 17.83 0.93
N THR A 119 -1.27 18.54 2.03
CA THR A 119 -2.02 19.81 2.11
C THR A 119 -1.07 21.00 2.11
N VAL A 120 -0.37 21.23 1.01
CA VAL A 120 0.45 22.44 0.88
C VAL A 120 -0.45 23.60 0.48
N THR A 121 -0.46 24.66 1.28
CA THR A 121 -1.31 25.84 1.07
C THR A 121 -0.82 26.75 -0.06
N TYR A 122 0.41 26.55 -0.53
CA TYR A 122 1.01 27.31 -1.63
C TYR A 122 1.61 26.37 -2.67
N ASP A 123 1.08 26.44 -3.88
CA ASP A 123 1.63 25.70 -5.02
C ASP A 123 2.63 26.58 -5.76
N SER A 124 3.91 26.26 -5.61
CA SER A 124 5.04 27.06 -6.09
C SER A 124 5.46 26.72 -7.52
N GLY A 125 4.53 26.36 -8.40
CA GLY A 125 4.88 26.14 -9.81
C GLY A 125 4.73 24.69 -10.29
N TYR A 126 5.16 24.45 -11.51
CA TYR A 126 4.97 23.18 -12.21
C TYR A 126 6.29 22.46 -12.43
N ILE A 127 6.31 21.17 -12.09
CA ILE A 127 7.34 20.24 -12.52
C ILE A 127 6.82 19.49 -13.74
N ALA A 128 7.39 19.75 -14.90
CA ALA A 128 7.04 19.11 -16.16
C ALA A 128 7.84 17.81 -16.34
N LEU A 129 7.14 16.72 -16.62
CA LEU A 129 7.69 15.37 -16.78
C LEU A 129 7.49 14.83 -18.19
N GLY A 130 7.57 15.73 -19.20
CA GLY A 130 7.54 15.37 -20.62
C GLY A 130 6.16 15.13 -21.20
N THR A 131 6.12 14.88 -22.52
CA THR A 131 4.91 14.80 -23.36
C THR A 131 4.61 13.38 -23.88
N GLY A 132 5.24 12.35 -23.33
CA GLY A 132 4.99 10.95 -23.71
C GLY A 132 3.61 10.45 -23.33
N THR A 133 3.30 9.22 -23.68
CA THR A 133 2.09 8.53 -23.15
C THR A 133 2.17 8.43 -21.64
N ASP A 134 3.33 8.04 -21.13
CA ASP A 134 3.68 8.01 -19.73
C ASP A 134 4.60 9.19 -19.38
N PRO A 135 4.68 9.60 -18.10
CA PRO A 135 5.64 10.60 -17.63
C PRO A 135 7.08 10.16 -17.91
N ALA A 136 7.97 11.14 -18.08
CA ALA A 136 9.40 10.88 -18.26
C ALA A 136 9.96 10.03 -17.10
N THR A 137 10.88 9.11 -17.42
CA THR A 137 11.50 8.21 -16.44
C THR A 137 12.67 8.85 -15.70
N SER A 138 13.02 10.10 -16.03
CA SER A 138 14.05 10.89 -15.35
C SER A 138 13.67 12.37 -15.34
N PHE A 139 14.16 13.08 -14.35
CA PHE A 139 14.04 14.53 -14.21
C PHE A 139 15.33 15.08 -13.60
N THR A 140 15.95 16.04 -14.27
CA THR A 140 17.13 16.75 -13.74
C THR A 140 16.67 18.03 -13.05
N ASN A 141 16.92 18.11 -11.76
CA ASN A 141 16.56 19.26 -10.95
C ASN A 141 17.62 20.36 -11.06
N SER A 142 17.39 21.31 -11.96
CA SER A 142 18.33 22.41 -12.22
C SER A 142 17.96 23.74 -11.57
N THR A 143 16.67 24.06 -11.53
CA THR A 143 16.14 25.32 -11.02
C THR A 143 14.85 25.18 -10.21
N GLU A 144 14.24 24.01 -10.23
CA GLU A 144 12.90 23.73 -9.68
C GLU A 144 12.94 23.03 -8.31
N GLY A 145 14.05 23.13 -7.57
CA GLY A 145 14.23 22.39 -6.32
C GLY A 145 13.15 22.66 -5.25
N HIS A 146 12.69 23.89 -5.16
CA HIS A 146 11.67 24.25 -4.18
C HIS A 146 10.26 23.78 -4.63
N GLU A 147 9.97 23.76 -5.93
CA GLU A 147 8.76 23.19 -6.48
C GLU A 147 8.74 21.67 -6.29
N LEU A 148 9.85 21.00 -6.62
CA LEU A 148 9.98 19.55 -6.54
C LEU A 148 9.70 19.02 -5.12
N VAL A 149 10.27 19.66 -4.09
CA VAL A 149 10.08 19.27 -2.68
C VAL A 149 8.59 19.25 -2.29
N SER A 150 7.77 20.13 -2.85
CA SER A 150 6.33 20.16 -2.60
C SER A 150 5.54 19.04 -3.29
N LYS A 151 6.17 18.32 -4.22
CA LYS A 151 5.53 17.28 -5.04
C LYS A 151 5.93 15.86 -4.62
N ILE A 152 7.05 15.72 -3.90
CA ILE A 152 7.61 14.41 -3.54
C ILE A 152 6.89 13.82 -2.33
N TRP A 153 6.48 12.57 -2.46
CA TRP A 153 6.25 11.67 -1.34
C TRP A 153 7.44 10.72 -1.23
N TYR A 154 8.34 11.00 -0.29
CA TYR A 154 9.49 10.14 -0.02
C TYR A 154 9.07 8.90 0.76
N ILE A 155 9.57 7.75 0.38
CA ILE A 155 9.22 6.44 0.94
C ILE A 155 10.34 5.96 1.88
N PRO A 156 10.18 6.10 3.22
CA PRO A 156 11.21 5.69 4.18
C PRO A 156 11.28 4.17 4.38
N ASP A 157 10.16 3.46 4.24
CA ASP A 157 10.03 2.02 4.44
C ASP A 157 9.37 1.38 3.22
N ASN A 158 9.60 0.08 3.01
CA ASN A 158 8.95 -0.64 1.91
C ASN A 158 7.43 -0.61 2.05
N ILE A 159 6.73 -0.28 0.98
CA ILE A 159 5.27 -0.22 0.94
C ILE A 159 4.70 -1.01 -0.23
N THR A 160 3.44 -1.42 -0.11
CA THR A 160 2.62 -1.89 -1.23
C THR A 160 1.44 -0.93 -1.42
N ILE A 161 1.23 -0.47 -2.64
CA ILE A 161 0.09 0.35 -3.04
C ILE A 161 -1.12 -0.57 -3.26
N ASP A 162 -2.14 -0.41 -2.43
CA ASP A 162 -3.37 -1.23 -2.49
C ASP A 162 -4.41 -0.65 -3.46
N ARG A 163 -4.48 0.68 -3.53
CA ARG A 163 -5.49 1.38 -4.32
C ARG A 163 -5.09 2.82 -4.55
N VAL A 164 -5.37 3.31 -5.75
CA VAL A 164 -5.26 4.73 -6.10
C VAL A 164 -6.58 5.19 -6.69
N ILE A 165 -7.15 6.24 -6.11
CA ILE A 165 -8.35 6.91 -6.61
C ILE A 165 -8.10 8.40 -6.76
N TRP A 166 -8.75 9.01 -7.75
CA TRP A 166 -8.68 10.44 -7.91
C TRP A 166 -10.01 11.04 -8.37
N PHE A 167 -10.21 12.28 -8.00
CA PHE A 167 -11.28 13.13 -8.47
C PHE A 167 -10.66 14.28 -9.26
N SER A 168 -11.28 14.63 -10.36
CA SER A 168 -10.99 15.85 -11.09
C SER A 168 -12.24 16.69 -11.24
N GLY A 169 -12.07 17.99 -11.19
CA GLY A 169 -13.07 18.96 -11.59
C GLY A 169 -12.40 19.97 -12.51
N ALA A 170 -13.12 20.46 -13.50
CA ALA A 170 -12.63 21.47 -14.42
C ALA A 170 -13.73 22.47 -14.74
N ASP A 171 -13.35 23.74 -14.85
CA ASP A 171 -14.18 24.79 -15.40
C ASP A 171 -13.84 25.00 -16.88
N ALA A 172 -14.86 25.10 -17.71
CA ALA A 172 -14.75 25.38 -19.16
C ALA A 172 -13.91 24.37 -19.98
N ALA A 173 -13.74 23.15 -19.51
CA ALA A 173 -12.88 22.14 -20.14
C ALA A 173 -13.65 21.06 -20.92
N THR A 174 -14.84 21.38 -21.46
CA THR A 174 -15.64 20.41 -22.24
C THR A 174 -14.88 19.93 -23.46
N GLY A 175 -14.71 18.61 -23.57
CA GLY A 175 -13.99 17.95 -24.66
C GLY A 175 -12.51 17.66 -24.31
N ASP A 176 -11.96 18.29 -23.30
CA ASP A 176 -10.58 18.04 -22.89
C ASP A 176 -10.42 16.65 -22.26
N THR A 177 -9.31 16.00 -22.54
CA THR A 177 -8.97 14.68 -22.02
C THR A 177 -7.90 14.81 -20.94
N LEU A 178 -8.18 14.23 -19.78
CA LEU A 178 -7.27 14.16 -18.63
C LEU A 178 -6.74 12.75 -18.45
N ARG A 179 -5.48 12.65 -18.04
CA ARG A 179 -4.86 11.40 -17.60
C ARG A 179 -3.96 11.64 -16.40
N CYS A 180 -4.04 10.75 -15.42
CA CYS A 180 -3.19 10.81 -14.25
C CYS A 180 -2.33 9.55 -14.16
N HIS A 181 -1.10 9.71 -13.62
CA HIS A 181 -0.22 8.60 -13.28
C HIS A 181 0.28 8.75 -11.85
N LEU A 182 0.52 7.61 -11.20
CA LEU A 182 1.35 7.53 -10.01
C LEU A 182 2.69 6.92 -10.43
N MET A 183 3.77 7.64 -10.18
CA MET A 183 5.12 7.26 -10.60
C MET A 183 6.01 7.05 -9.39
N SER A 184 6.92 6.09 -9.44
CA SER A 184 8.03 5.96 -8.47
C SER A 184 9.37 6.18 -9.16
N TYR A 185 10.30 6.85 -8.47
CA TYR A 185 11.63 7.19 -8.97
C TYR A 185 12.71 6.86 -7.94
N ASP A 186 13.92 6.60 -8.41
CA ASP A 186 15.12 6.82 -7.61
C ASP A 186 15.33 8.32 -7.46
N ILE A 187 15.67 8.78 -6.26
CA ILE A 187 15.99 10.18 -5.98
C ILE A 187 17.42 10.29 -5.48
N ASP A 188 18.19 11.24 -6.05
CA ASP A 188 19.49 11.58 -5.51
C ASP A 188 19.31 12.38 -4.21
N THR A 189 19.69 11.77 -3.09
CA THR A 189 19.65 12.39 -1.75
C THR A 189 20.98 13.03 -1.35
N GLY A 190 21.95 13.08 -2.27
CA GLY A 190 23.25 13.73 -2.05
C GLY A 190 23.13 15.25 -1.95
N ASN A 191 24.16 15.87 -1.34
CA ASN A 191 24.25 17.32 -1.20
C ASN A 191 25.00 18.00 -2.37
N GLY A 192 25.19 17.27 -3.49
CA GLY A 192 25.85 17.78 -4.69
C GLY A 192 24.91 18.53 -5.64
N SER A 193 25.43 18.88 -6.80
CA SER A 193 24.67 19.59 -7.85
C SER A 193 23.54 18.76 -8.47
N THR A 194 23.52 17.46 -8.24
CA THR A 194 22.47 16.52 -8.71
C THR A 194 21.44 16.20 -7.62
N GLY A 195 21.53 16.84 -6.46
CA GLY A 195 20.60 16.62 -5.34
C GLY A 195 19.15 16.90 -5.76
N GLY A 196 18.30 15.88 -5.60
CA GLY A 196 16.91 15.92 -6.03
C GLY A 196 16.66 15.43 -7.45
N ASP A 197 17.70 15.06 -8.23
CA ASP A 197 17.50 14.44 -9.54
C ASP A 197 16.72 13.10 -9.39
N LEU A 198 15.80 12.88 -10.33
CA LEU A 198 14.99 11.68 -10.39
C LEU A 198 15.42 10.80 -11.57
N SER A 199 15.47 9.48 -11.34
CA SER A 199 15.84 8.50 -12.36
C SER A 199 15.08 7.20 -12.21
N ASN A 200 15.19 6.31 -13.18
CA ASN A 200 14.57 4.98 -13.16
C ASN A 200 13.06 5.01 -12.84
N GLY A 201 12.34 5.97 -13.43
CA GLY A 201 10.91 6.14 -13.25
C GLY A 201 10.11 4.91 -13.67
N VAL A 202 9.19 4.48 -12.84
CA VAL A 202 8.29 3.35 -13.06
C VAL A 202 6.85 3.79 -12.86
N VAL A 203 5.96 3.41 -13.77
CA VAL A 203 4.51 3.61 -13.58
C VAL A 203 4.02 2.67 -12.50
N VAL A 204 3.62 3.22 -11.37
CA VAL A 204 2.99 2.49 -10.26
C VAL A 204 1.51 2.28 -10.53
N ALA A 205 0.82 3.32 -10.99
CA ALA A 205 -0.59 3.24 -11.41
C ALA A 205 -0.88 4.20 -12.55
N ASP A 206 -1.79 3.79 -13.43
CA ASP A 206 -2.26 4.53 -14.60
C ASP A 206 -3.77 4.74 -14.51
N GLY A 207 -4.20 5.98 -14.65
CA GLY A 207 -5.62 6.37 -14.61
C GLY A 207 -6.39 6.09 -15.87
N GLY A 208 -5.70 5.91 -17.00
CA GLY A 208 -6.36 5.97 -18.31
C GLY A 208 -6.90 7.37 -18.63
N ASP A 209 -7.51 7.51 -19.78
CA ASP A 209 -8.04 8.79 -20.25
C ASP A 209 -9.47 9.03 -19.73
N ILE A 210 -9.74 10.25 -19.25
CA ILE A 210 -11.08 10.76 -18.97
C ILE A 210 -11.32 11.99 -19.84
N THR A 211 -12.38 11.96 -20.63
CA THR A 211 -12.82 13.14 -21.40
C THR A 211 -13.93 13.89 -20.65
N ASN A 212 -13.75 15.17 -20.43
CA ASN A 212 -14.75 16.04 -19.82
C ASN A 212 -15.96 16.18 -20.77
N ALA A 213 -17.10 15.63 -20.36
CA ALA A 213 -18.32 15.63 -21.19
C ALA A 213 -19.16 16.90 -21.01
N GLY A 214 -18.92 17.71 -19.99
CA GLY A 214 -19.72 18.88 -19.65
C GLY A 214 -18.94 19.96 -18.94
N TYR A 215 -19.61 21.07 -18.76
CA TYR A 215 -19.12 22.23 -18.02
C TYR A 215 -19.25 21.99 -16.52
N GLU A 216 -18.27 22.33 -15.72
CA GLU A 216 -18.30 22.25 -14.25
C GLU A 216 -18.72 20.87 -13.70
N GLN A 217 -18.20 19.79 -14.26
CA GLN A 217 -18.45 18.44 -13.75
C GLN A 217 -17.26 17.90 -12.99
N SER A 218 -17.54 17.00 -12.05
CA SER A 218 -16.51 16.26 -11.32
C SER A 218 -16.51 14.80 -11.77
N TYR A 219 -15.33 14.26 -11.95
CA TYR A 219 -15.11 12.89 -12.37
C TYR A 219 -14.37 12.12 -11.31
N TYR A 220 -14.76 10.87 -11.14
CA TYR A 220 -14.09 9.90 -10.26
C TYR A 220 -13.44 8.81 -11.10
N GLN A 221 -12.24 8.42 -10.74
CA GLN A 221 -11.61 7.25 -11.32
C GLN A 221 -10.78 6.48 -10.30
N GLN A 222 -10.81 5.16 -10.40
CA GLN A 222 -9.86 4.26 -9.78
C GLN A 222 -8.81 3.87 -10.81
N MET A 223 -7.54 4.06 -10.45
CA MET A 223 -6.41 3.77 -11.34
C MET A 223 -6.10 2.28 -11.39
N THR A 224 -5.58 1.82 -12.51
CA THR A 224 -5.04 0.47 -12.68
C THR A 224 -3.63 0.44 -12.10
N ILE A 225 -3.40 -0.40 -11.09
CA ILE A 225 -2.07 -0.60 -10.51
C ILE A 225 -1.26 -1.50 -11.46
N GLN A 226 -0.07 -1.05 -11.84
CA GLN A 226 0.86 -1.77 -12.70
C GLN A 226 2.06 -2.32 -11.92
N SER A 227 2.53 -1.58 -10.90
CA SER A 227 3.65 -1.98 -10.05
C SER A 227 3.33 -1.58 -8.60
N ALA A 228 2.71 -2.50 -7.85
CA ALA A 228 2.21 -2.20 -6.50
C ALA A 228 3.32 -1.92 -5.48
N ASP A 229 4.45 -2.61 -5.59
CA ASP A 229 5.51 -2.61 -4.61
C ASP A 229 6.50 -1.47 -4.84
N VAL A 230 6.67 -0.63 -3.83
CA VAL A 230 7.64 0.46 -3.83
C VAL A 230 8.61 0.28 -2.66
N ASN A 231 9.89 0.18 -2.98
CA ASN A 231 10.93 0.01 -1.98
C ASN A 231 11.26 1.33 -1.28
N SER A 232 11.83 1.23 -0.08
CA SER A 232 12.36 2.39 0.66
C SER A 232 13.42 3.14 -0.15
N GLY A 233 13.54 4.43 0.10
CA GLY A 233 14.46 5.32 -0.61
C GLY A 233 13.94 5.87 -1.94
N LYS A 234 12.75 5.48 -2.38
CA LYS A 234 12.10 6.00 -3.58
C LYS A 234 11.34 7.31 -3.31
N ALA A 235 11.17 8.10 -4.36
CA ALA A 235 10.24 9.22 -4.42
C ALA A 235 9.02 8.83 -5.25
N ILE A 236 7.83 9.13 -4.75
CA ILE A 236 6.57 8.99 -5.50
C ILE A 236 6.09 10.37 -5.91
N LEU A 237 5.66 10.49 -7.17
CA LEU A 237 4.99 11.64 -7.73
C LEU A 237 3.63 11.23 -8.31
N PHE A 238 2.63 12.06 -8.09
CA PHE A 238 1.34 11.97 -8.80
C PHE A 238 1.33 12.99 -9.91
N THR A 239 0.95 12.62 -11.13
CA THR A 239 1.00 13.50 -12.30
C THR A 239 -0.37 13.67 -12.95
N LEU A 240 -0.58 14.83 -13.52
CA LEU A 240 -1.71 15.18 -14.37
C LEU A 240 -1.22 15.56 -15.77
N ARG A 241 -1.87 15.05 -16.80
CA ARG A 241 -1.71 15.45 -18.20
C ARG A 241 -3.07 15.84 -18.77
N SER A 242 -3.13 16.90 -19.56
CA SER A 242 -4.30 17.28 -20.37
C SER A 242 -3.88 17.46 -21.83
N ASP A 243 -4.77 17.13 -22.76
CA ASP A 243 -4.61 17.43 -24.20
C ASP A 243 -4.94 18.88 -24.56
N SER A 244 -5.35 19.69 -23.58
CA SER A 244 -5.70 21.09 -23.70
C SER A 244 -4.77 22.00 -22.91
N ILE A 245 -4.71 23.28 -23.31
CA ILE A 245 -4.04 24.36 -22.57
C ILE A 245 -4.96 24.97 -21.50
N ASN A 246 -6.15 24.42 -21.31
CA ASN A 246 -7.08 24.89 -20.28
C ASN A 246 -6.51 24.55 -18.90
N SER A 247 -6.38 25.57 -18.06
CA SER A 247 -5.62 25.45 -16.82
C SER A 247 -6.46 25.25 -15.57
N ASP A 248 -7.78 25.30 -15.68
CA ASP A 248 -8.71 25.29 -14.56
C ASP A 248 -9.08 23.89 -14.07
N TYR A 249 -8.06 23.08 -13.74
CA TYR A 249 -8.26 21.76 -13.16
C TYR A 249 -8.01 21.75 -11.66
N THR A 250 -8.95 21.16 -10.93
CA THR A 250 -8.76 20.77 -9.52
C THR A 250 -8.64 19.24 -9.44
N ILE A 251 -7.60 18.75 -8.81
CA ILE A 251 -7.32 17.33 -8.62
C ILE A 251 -7.22 17.00 -7.14
N SER A 252 -7.85 15.89 -6.76
CA SER A 252 -7.69 15.29 -5.43
C SER A 252 -7.48 13.79 -5.59
N ALA A 253 -6.33 13.29 -5.17
CA ALA A 253 -5.99 11.88 -5.22
C ALA A 253 -5.77 11.31 -3.83
N THR A 254 -6.27 10.09 -3.61
CA THR A 254 -6.10 9.31 -2.40
C THR A 254 -5.43 8.00 -2.75
N ILE A 255 -4.31 7.74 -2.11
CA ILE A 255 -3.53 6.50 -2.24
C ILE A 255 -3.71 5.71 -0.95
N LYS A 256 -4.26 4.49 -1.06
CA LYS A 256 -4.27 3.52 0.03
C LYS A 256 -3.05 2.62 -0.12
N TYR A 257 -2.30 2.43 0.96
CA TYR A 257 -1.11 1.59 0.98
C TYR A 257 -0.94 0.91 2.34
N HIS A 258 -0.07 -0.10 2.39
CA HIS A 258 0.39 -0.68 3.64
C HIS A 258 1.91 -0.84 3.66
N LEU A 259 2.48 -0.88 4.86
CA LEU A 259 3.90 -1.20 5.08
C LEU A 259 4.13 -2.71 4.90
N ARG A 260 5.26 -3.05 4.29
CA ARG A 260 5.70 -4.46 4.12
C ARG A 260 6.72 -4.84 5.17
#